data_641c967e232f2f58cf5f2ed8f1f9d9c3
#
_entry.id   641c967e232f2f58cf5f2ed8f1f9d9c3
#
_cell.length_a   1.000
_cell.length_b   1.000
_cell.length_c   1.000
_cell.angle_alpha   90.00
_cell.angle_beta   90.00
_cell.angle_gamma   90.00
#
_symmetry.space_group_name_H-M   'P 1'
#
loop_
_entity.id
_entity.type
_entity.pdbx_description
1 polymer ?
#
loop_
_entity_poly.entity_id
_entity_poly.type
_entity_poly.pdbx_seq_one_letter_code
_entity_poly.pdbx_strand_id
1 'polypeptide(L)'
;MSAAAVIEIEHLVMRYGATLIHDDINLTINRGEVFAIAGESGCGKSTLLRAIMMLTPFDTGRIRVLGEDIVRLGEDAANRLRQRWAILFQGGALFSGLTVAENVALPLTEHTALNPAEIAELVQIKIALAGLPADAADKYPRALSGGLKKRAALARAIALDPELLFLDEPSAGLDPLAASALDELLLNLKESLRLTIVIVTHDLDLLWRVTDRVAILGERRVLGVGTMAELAVAPHPLVREYFHGPRGRILREQYGN
;
A
#
# COMPACT_ATOMS: atom_id res chain seq x y z
N MET A 1 -10.45 -20.55 11.21
CA MET A 1 -8.98 -20.70 11.14
C MET A 1 -8.43 -19.28 11.11
N SER A 2 -7.53 -18.91 12.03
CA SER A 2 -6.88 -17.58 11.99
C SER A 2 -6.09 -17.48 10.69
N ALA A 3 -6.29 -16.41 9.93
CA ALA A 3 -5.49 -16.15 8.73
C ALA A 3 -4.03 -15.98 9.14
N ALA A 4 -3.11 -16.56 8.35
CA ALA A 4 -1.68 -16.48 8.64
C ALA A 4 -1.20 -15.02 8.54
N ALA A 5 -0.45 -14.56 9.53
CA ALA A 5 0.16 -13.24 9.51
C ALA A 5 1.22 -13.15 8.38
N VAL A 6 1.22 -12.05 7.64
CA VAL A 6 2.22 -11.76 6.60
C VAL A 6 3.15 -10.62 7.01
N ILE A 7 2.70 -9.74 7.92
CA ILE A 7 3.54 -8.73 8.55
C ILE A 7 3.27 -8.78 10.06
N GLU A 8 4.34 -8.87 10.83
CA GLU A 8 4.32 -8.83 12.28
C GLU A 8 5.32 -7.80 12.77
N ILE A 9 4.86 -6.88 13.61
CA ILE A 9 5.68 -5.82 14.23
C ILE A 9 5.55 -5.97 15.73
N GLU A 10 6.69 -6.08 16.41
CA GLU A 10 6.77 -6.27 17.85
C GLU A 10 7.67 -5.21 18.48
N HIS A 11 7.12 -4.42 19.40
CA HIS A 11 7.84 -3.44 20.23
C HIS A 11 8.73 -2.47 19.41
N LEU A 12 8.25 -2.03 18.23
CA LEU A 12 9.02 -1.18 17.33
C LEU A 12 9.17 0.23 17.90
N VAL A 13 10.41 0.70 17.98
CA VAL A 13 10.77 2.09 18.31
C VAL A 13 11.54 2.67 17.15
N MET A 14 11.15 3.88 16.73
CA MET A 14 11.81 4.59 15.63
C MET A 14 12.05 6.05 15.98
N ARG A 15 13.24 6.54 15.63
CA ARG A 15 13.64 7.95 15.78
C ARG A 15 14.13 8.51 14.46
N TYR A 16 13.98 9.81 14.32
CA TYR A 16 14.65 10.59 13.29
C TYR A 16 15.54 11.62 13.99
N GLY A 17 16.84 11.34 14.01
CA GLY A 17 17.76 12.07 14.88
C GLY A 17 17.36 11.93 16.36
N ALA A 18 17.13 13.04 17.04
CA ALA A 18 16.68 13.06 18.44
C ALA A 18 15.15 12.91 18.59
N THR A 19 14.39 13.01 17.50
CA THR A 19 12.92 13.01 17.55
C THR A 19 12.37 11.59 17.56
N LEU A 20 11.63 11.21 18.60
CA LEU A 20 10.92 9.94 18.69
C LEU A 20 9.68 9.99 17.77
N ILE A 21 9.60 9.10 16.81
CA ILE A 21 8.49 8.98 15.83
C ILE A 21 7.51 7.91 16.25
N HIS A 22 8.03 6.73 16.61
CA HIS A 22 7.24 5.59 17.08
C HIS A 22 7.78 5.08 18.40
N ASP A 23 6.87 4.74 19.30
CA ASP A 23 7.13 4.25 20.65
C ASP A 23 6.28 3.01 20.92
N ASP A 24 6.90 1.83 20.88
CA ASP A 24 6.24 0.55 21.13
C ASP A 24 5.11 0.21 20.15
N ILE A 25 5.38 0.29 18.85
CA ILE A 25 4.41 -0.16 17.83
C ILE A 25 4.33 -1.69 17.83
N ASN A 26 3.12 -2.18 17.99
CA ASN A 26 2.77 -3.59 17.89
C ASN A 26 1.63 -3.72 16.85
N LEU A 27 1.83 -4.52 15.79
CA LEU A 27 0.88 -4.62 14.69
C LEU A 27 0.99 -5.97 13.97
N THR A 28 -0.16 -6.53 13.59
CA THR A 28 -0.23 -7.76 12.79
C THR A 28 -1.14 -7.54 11.60
N ILE A 29 -0.64 -7.86 10.39
CA ILE A 29 -1.39 -7.83 9.14
C ILE A 29 -1.51 -9.26 8.61
N ASN A 30 -2.72 -9.66 8.26
CA ASN A 30 -3.03 -11.02 7.85
C ASN A 30 -2.97 -11.17 6.32
N ARG A 31 -2.72 -12.39 5.86
CA ARG A 31 -2.71 -12.72 4.42
C ARG A 31 -4.08 -12.48 3.80
N GLY A 32 -4.09 -11.82 2.64
CA GLY A 32 -5.27 -11.62 1.81
C GLY A 32 -6.21 -10.51 2.28
N GLU A 33 -5.85 -9.74 3.33
CA GLU A 33 -6.64 -8.56 3.72
C GLU A 33 -6.17 -7.28 3.03
N VAL A 34 -7.06 -6.32 2.92
CA VAL A 34 -6.71 -4.90 2.71
C VAL A 34 -6.61 -4.26 4.08
N PHE A 35 -5.39 -3.97 4.47
CA PHE A 35 -5.08 -3.36 5.76
C PHE A 35 -4.66 -1.90 5.57
N ALA A 36 -5.24 -0.98 6.33
CA ALA A 36 -4.81 0.40 6.28
C ALA A 36 -4.11 0.87 7.55
N ILE A 37 -3.16 1.76 7.38
CA ILE A 37 -2.52 2.53 8.43
C ILE A 37 -3.00 3.97 8.27
N ALA A 38 -3.86 4.42 9.18
CA ALA A 38 -4.49 5.73 9.15
C ALA A 38 -4.09 6.57 10.37
N GLY A 39 -4.42 7.86 10.36
CA GLY A 39 -4.09 8.80 11.43
C GLY A 39 -3.77 10.19 10.88
N GLU A 40 -3.52 11.14 11.75
CA GLU A 40 -3.24 12.53 11.38
C GLU A 40 -1.99 12.68 10.50
N SER A 41 -1.93 13.81 9.78
CA SER A 41 -0.72 14.14 9.01
C SER A 41 0.48 14.30 9.95
N GLY A 42 1.62 13.69 9.56
CA GLY A 42 2.84 13.75 10.36
C GLY A 42 2.95 12.75 11.52
N CYS A 43 1.95 11.91 11.80
CA CYS A 43 2.03 10.91 12.89
C CYS A 43 2.96 9.71 12.60
N GLY A 44 3.65 9.70 11.43
CA GLY A 44 4.66 8.68 11.11
C GLY A 44 4.20 7.52 10.22
N LYS A 45 3.00 7.54 9.63
CA LYS A 45 2.47 6.45 8.77
C LYS A 45 3.44 6.01 7.68
N SER A 46 3.91 6.95 6.86
CA SER A 46 4.86 6.64 5.78
C SER A 46 6.24 6.24 6.32
N THR A 47 6.61 6.67 7.53
CA THR A 47 7.85 6.23 8.20
C THR A 47 7.74 4.76 8.59
N LEU A 48 6.61 4.35 9.19
CA LEU A 48 6.33 2.95 9.52
C LEU A 48 6.31 2.08 8.26
N LEU A 49 5.62 2.53 7.21
CA LEU A 49 5.58 1.83 5.94
C LEU A 49 6.98 1.63 5.35
N ARG A 50 7.82 2.68 5.37
CA ARG A 50 9.22 2.59 4.88
C ARG A 50 10.07 1.63 5.70
N ALA A 51 9.85 1.52 7.02
CA ALA A 51 10.55 0.55 7.85
C ALA A 51 10.16 -0.89 7.48
N ILE A 52 8.86 -1.16 7.30
CA ILE A 52 8.37 -2.48 6.85
C ILE A 52 9.01 -2.88 5.51
N MET A 53 9.14 -1.92 4.59
CA MET A 53 9.74 -2.12 3.26
C MET A 53 11.28 -2.14 3.25
N MET A 54 11.94 -2.08 4.40
CA MET A 54 13.41 -2.00 4.52
C MET A 54 14.01 -0.77 3.82
N LEU A 55 13.28 0.34 3.72
CA LEU A 55 13.77 1.61 3.14
C LEU A 55 14.32 2.56 4.21
N THR A 56 13.99 2.34 5.48
CA THR A 56 14.45 3.15 6.61
C THR A 56 14.74 2.22 7.78
N PRO A 57 15.89 2.35 8.46
CA PRO A 57 16.20 1.59 9.65
C PRO A 57 15.30 2.02 10.83
N PHE A 58 15.24 1.19 11.87
CA PHE A 58 14.59 1.47 13.14
C PHE A 58 15.53 1.17 14.31
N ASP A 59 15.21 1.70 15.50
CA ASP A 59 16.13 1.63 16.65
C ASP A 59 16.05 0.30 17.40
N THR A 60 14.83 -0.12 17.77
CA THR A 60 14.59 -1.38 18.48
C THR A 60 13.27 -2.01 18.05
N GLY A 61 13.06 -3.25 18.45
CA GLY A 61 11.89 -4.05 18.11
C GLY A 61 12.19 -5.08 17.03
N ARG A 62 11.13 -5.62 16.47
CA ARG A 62 11.22 -6.64 15.40
C ARG A 62 10.16 -6.37 14.34
N ILE A 63 10.53 -6.58 13.09
CA ILE A 63 9.60 -6.64 11.96
C ILE A 63 9.84 -7.95 11.21
N ARG A 64 8.78 -8.72 11.02
CA ARG A 64 8.76 -9.87 10.11
C ARG A 64 7.86 -9.56 8.93
N VAL A 65 8.32 -9.89 7.73
CA VAL A 65 7.56 -9.78 6.49
C VAL A 65 7.62 -11.11 5.76
N LEU A 66 6.45 -11.67 5.42
CA LEU A 66 6.31 -12.98 4.78
C LEU A 66 7.08 -14.10 5.51
N GLY A 67 7.11 -14.02 6.86
CA GLY A 67 7.79 -14.97 7.75
C GLY A 67 9.27 -14.68 8.01
N GLU A 68 9.88 -13.77 7.27
CA GLU A 68 11.30 -13.41 7.38
C GLU A 68 11.52 -12.25 8.37
N ASP A 69 12.46 -12.38 9.31
CA ASP A 69 12.88 -11.28 10.20
C ASP A 69 13.82 -10.35 9.41
N ILE A 70 13.31 -9.15 9.05
CA ILE A 70 14.00 -8.26 8.10
C ILE A 70 15.36 -7.72 8.60
N VAL A 71 15.60 -7.72 9.91
CA VAL A 71 16.88 -7.25 10.50
C VAL A 71 17.97 -8.30 10.36
N ARG A 72 17.60 -9.58 10.26
CA ARG A 72 18.52 -10.70 10.23
C ARG A 72 18.90 -11.15 8.82
N LEU A 73 18.30 -10.53 7.80
CA LEU A 73 18.56 -10.90 6.40
C LEU A 73 19.90 -10.38 5.92
N GLY A 74 20.67 -11.25 5.29
CA GLY A 74 21.76 -10.82 4.43
C GLY A 74 21.23 -10.18 3.13
N GLU A 75 22.08 -9.47 2.39
CA GLU A 75 21.67 -8.66 1.23
C GLU A 75 20.95 -9.48 0.15
N ASP A 76 21.43 -10.67 -0.20
CA ASP A 76 20.78 -11.53 -1.20
C ASP A 76 19.39 -12.00 -0.76
N ALA A 77 19.20 -12.35 0.51
CA ALA A 77 17.91 -12.73 1.05
C ALA A 77 16.96 -11.53 1.10
N ALA A 78 17.45 -10.35 1.48
CA ALA A 78 16.69 -9.12 1.45
C ALA A 78 16.24 -8.75 0.03
N ASN A 79 17.10 -8.93 -0.98
CA ASN A 79 16.76 -8.68 -2.38
C ASN A 79 15.69 -9.67 -2.89
N ARG A 80 15.80 -10.97 -2.58
CA ARG A 80 14.76 -11.95 -2.91
C ARG A 80 13.43 -11.63 -2.22
N LEU A 81 13.46 -11.17 -0.96
CA LEU A 81 12.26 -10.79 -0.25
C LEU A 81 11.61 -9.55 -0.87
N ARG A 82 12.40 -8.53 -1.29
CA ARG A 82 11.90 -7.32 -1.96
C ARG A 82 11.18 -7.61 -3.28
N GLN A 83 11.52 -8.67 -3.99
CA GLN A 83 10.82 -9.07 -5.22
C GLN A 83 9.42 -9.64 -4.97
N ARG A 84 9.10 -10.03 -3.73
CA ARG A 84 7.79 -10.59 -3.34
C ARG A 84 6.78 -9.51 -2.95
N TRP A 85 7.16 -8.24 -2.95
CA TRP A 85 6.25 -7.13 -2.75
C TRP A 85 6.43 -6.03 -3.79
N ALA A 86 5.43 -5.20 -3.91
CA ALA A 86 5.45 -4.03 -4.77
C ALA A 86 5.00 -2.78 -4.05
N ILE A 87 5.34 -1.62 -4.60
CA ILE A 87 5.05 -0.32 -4.02
C ILE A 87 4.43 0.58 -5.07
N LEU A 88 3.31 1.21 -4.71
CA LEU A 88 2.76 2.37 -5.41
C LEU A 88 2.97 3.62 -4.55
N PHE A 89 3.94 4.42 -4.90
CA PHE A 89 4.19 5.72 -4.25
C PHE A 89 3.12 6.75 -4.65
N GLN A 90 2.92 7.76 -3.83
CA GLN A 90 1.95 8.84 -4.06
C GLN A 90 2.06 9.46 -5.46
N GLY A 91 3.27 9.71 -5.97
CA GLY A 91 3.52 10.22 -7.33
C GLY A 91 3.54 9.17 -8.44
N GLY A 92 3.34 7.87 -8.12
CA GLY A 92 3.46 6.76 -9.06
C GLY A 92 4.89 6.38 -9.42
N ALA A 93 5.86 7.29 -9.27
CA ALA A 93 7.29 7.11 -9.52
C ALA A 93 7.64 6.43 -10.87
N LEU A 94 6.85 6.68 -11.93
CA LEU A 94 7.15 6.21 -13.29
C LEU A 94 8.40 6.91 -13.83
N PHE A 95 9.22 6.18 -14.57
CA PHE A 95 10.33 6.74 -15.33
C PHE A 95 9.77 7.57 -16.49
N SER A 96 9.97 8.88 -16.44
CA SER A 96 9.40 9.85 -17.38
C SER A 96 9.94 9.70 -18.81
N GLY A 97 11.14 9.14 -18.96
CA GLY A 97 11.80 8.86 -20.24
C GLY A 97 11.40 7.53 -20.87
N LEU A 98 10.58 6.72 -20.20
CA LEU A 98 10.09 5.44 -20.68
C LEU A 98 8.59 5.52 -20.98
N THR A 99 8.11 4.77 -21.96
CA THR A 99 6.68 4.56 -22.23
C THR A 99 6.05 3.76 -21.09
N VAL A 100 4.72 3.62 -21.07
CA VAL A 100 4.02 2.76 -20.12
C VAL A 100 4.48 1.31 -20.26
N ALA A 101 4.56 0.79 -21.46
CA ALA A 101 5.02 -0.58 -21.72
C ALA A 101 6.44 -0.80 -21.19
N GLU A 102 7.37 0.10 -21.47
CA GLU A 102 8.74 0.04 -20.98
C GLU A 102 8.84 0.15 -19.45
N ASN A 103 8.01 1.00 -18.81
CA ASN A 103 7.91 1.07 -17.36
C ASN A 103 7.45 -0.26 -16.74
N VAL A 104 6.46 -0.93 -17.35
CA VAL A 104 5.94 -2.22 -16.89
C VAL A 104 6.91 -3.36 -17.18
N ALA A 105 7.64 -3.30 -18.30
CA ALA A 105 8.65 -4.29 -18.68
C ALA A 105 9.88 -4.28 -17.76
N LEU A 106 10.23 -3.12 -17.20
CA LEU A 106 11.47 -2.92 -16.47
C LEU A 106 11.70 -3.94 -15.33
N PRO A 107 10.76 -4.17 -14.40
CA PRO A 107 10.94 -5.19 -13.35
C PRO A 107 11.10 -6.60 -13.93
N LEU A 108 10.40 -6.94 -15.01
CA LEU A 108 10.51 -8.25 -15.66
C LEU A 108 11.90 -8.45 -16.28
N THR A 109 12.43 -7.43 -16.94
CA THR A 109 13.76 -7.45 -17.56
C THR A 109 14.88 -7.61 -16.52
N GLU A 110 14.74 -6.91 -15.37
CA GLU A 110 15.78 -6.88 -14.32
C GLU A 110 15.77 -8.13 -13.44
N HIS A 111 14.61 -8.77 -13.25
CA HIS A 111 14.42 -9.79 -12.21
C HIS A 111 13.98 -11.16 -12.73
N THR A 112 13.86 -11.35 -14.05
CA THR A 112 13.49 -12.64 -14.65
C THR A 112 14.43 -13.04 -15.78
N ALA A 113 14.39 -14.31 -16.14
CA ALA A 113 15.11 -14.86 -17.30
C ALA A 113 14.23 -14.94 -18.56
N LEU A 114 13.10 -14.21 -18.59
CA LEU A 114 12.16 -14.22 -19.71
C LEU A 114 12.78 -13.57 -20.95
N ASN A 115 12.44 -14.11 -22.12
CA ASN A 115 12.86 -13.50 -23.38
C ASN A 115 11.99 -12.27 -23.73
N PRO A 116 12.43 -11.41 -24.66
CA PRO A 116 11.69 -10.18 -25.00
C PRO A 116 10.25 -10.38 -25.46
N ALA A 117 9.92 -11.49 -26.13
CA ALA A 117 8.57 -11.78 -26.58
C ALA A 117 7.64 -12.13 -25.42
N GLU A 118 8.11 -12.98 -24.47
CA GLU A 118 7.41 -13.31 -23.24
C GLU A 118 7.16 -12.07 -22.37
N ILE A 119 8.17 -11.20 -22.25
CA ILE A 119 8.01 -9.93 -21.53
C ILE A 119 6.94 -9.06 -22.19
N ALA A 120 6.94 -8.96 -23.52
CA ALA A 120 5.95 -8.15 -24.24
C ALA A 120 4.52 -8.66 -24.01
N GLU A 121 4.30 -9.96 -24.01
CA GLU A 121 3.00 -10.56 -23.71
C GLU A 121 2.56 -10.28 -22.26
N LEU A 122 3.45 -10.47 -21.28
CA LEU A 122 3.14 -10.18 -19.88
C LEU A 122 2.83 -8.69 -19.66
N VAL A 123 3.57 -7.80 -20.30
CA VAL A 123 3.33 -6.35 -20.24
C VAL A 123 1.90 -6.02 -20.66
N GLN A 124 1.40 -6.59 -21.78
CA GLN A 124 0.03 -6.36 -22.23
C GLN A 124 -0.99 -6.87 -21.20
N ILE A 125 -0.74 -8.03 -20.60
CA ILE A 125 -1.60 -8.59 -19.55
C ILE A 125 -1.64 -7.65 -18.34
N LYS A 126 -0.49 -7.15 -17.86
CA LYS A 126 -0.43 -6.27 -16.69
C LYS A 126 -1.07 -4.90 -16.94
N ILE A 127 -0.92 -4.37 -18.15
CA ILE A 127 -1.59 -3.15 -18.61
C ILE A 127 -3.12 -3.33 -18.58
N ALA A 128 -3.60 -4.45 -19.10
CA ALA A 128 -5.03 -4.77 -19.11
C ALA A 128 -5.56 -4.99 -17.67
N LEU A 129 -4.84 -5.73 -16.83
CA LEU A 129 -5.20 -5.95 -15.41
C LEU A 129 -5.29 -4.64 -14.62
N ALA A 130 -4.44 -3.65 -14.92
CA ALA A 130 -4.49 -2.33 -14.34
C ALA A 130 -5.59 -1.43 -14.95
N GLY A 131 -6.41 -1.95 -15.83
CA GLY A 131 -7.53 -1.23 -16.46
C GLY A 131 -7.08 -0.07 -17.35
N LEU A 132 -5.90 -0.15 -17.94
CA LEU A 132 -5.43 0.81 -18.92
C LEU A 132 -5.97 0.48 -20.32
N PRO A 133 -6.31 1.48 -21.14
CA PRO A 133 -6.61 1.25 -22.54
C PRO A 133 -5.36 0.79 -23.31
N ALA A 134 -5.52 -0.06 -24.31
CA ALA A 134 -4.39 -0.65 -25.05
C ALA A 134 -3.46 0.40 -25.65
N ASP A 135 -4.01 1.52 -26.13
CA ASP A 135 -3.25 2.64 -26.70
C ASP A 135 -2.43 3.45 -25.68
N ALA A 136 -2.58 3.15 -24.38
CA ALA A 136 -1.73 3.73 -23.34
C ALA A 136 -0.32 3.13 -23.31
N ALA A 137 -0.12 1.93 -23.83
CA ALA A 137 1.15 1.21 -23.80
C ALA A 137 2.31 2.04 -24.36
N ASP A 138 2.10 2.71 -25.49
CA ASP A 138 3.11 3.49 -26.20
C ASP A 138 3.22 4.95 -25.72
N LYS A 139 2.38 5.35 -24.76
CA LYS A 139 2.39 6.73 -24.23
C LYS A 139 3.44 6.89 -23.14
N TYR A 140 4.04 8.08 -23.12
CA TYR A 140 4.90 8.51 -22.02
C TYR A 140 4.04 8.99 -20.83
N PRO A 141 4.52 8.90 -19.58
CA PRO A 141 3.78 9.33 -18.39
C PRO A 141 3.24 10.77 -18.49
N ARG A 142 3.98 11.68 -19.13
CA ARG A 142 3.54 13.07 -19.34
C ARG A 142 2.26 13.23 -20.16
N ALA A 143 1.95 12.26 -21.01
CA ALA A 143 0.76 12.26 -21.87
C ALA A 143 -0.49 11.64 -21.21
N LEU A 144 -0.37 11.14 -19.97
CA LEU A 144 -1.44 10.48 -19.23
C LEU A 144 -2.12 11.44 -18.26
N SER A 145 -3.43 11.24 -18.04
CA SER A 145 -4.15 11.85 -16.91
C SER A 145 -3.60 11.32 -15.55
N GLY A 146 -3.93 11.98 -14.44
CA GLY A 146 -3.52 11.54 -13.10
C GLY A 146 -3.94 10.09 -12.79
N GLY A 147 -5.20 9.75 -13.10
CA GLY A 147 -5.72 8.39 -12.91
C GLY A 147 -5.00 7.34 -13.77
N LEU A 148 -4.75 7.64 -15.07
CA LEU A 148 -4.01 6.73 -15.94
C LEU A 148 -2.54 6.58 -15.51
N LYS A 149 -1.90 7.63 -14.96
CA LYS A 149 -0.56 7.52 -14.36
C LYS A 149 -0.54 6.56 -13.17
N LYS A 150 -1.53 6.64 -12.28
CA LYS A 150 -1.66 5.73 -11.13
C LYS A 150 -1.85 4.29 -11.60
N ARG A 151 -2.71 4.06 -12.59
CA ARG A 151 -2.92 2.72 -13.18
C ARG A 151 -1.66 2.18 -13.86
N ALA A 152 -0.90 3.02 -14.57
CA ALA A 152 0.37 2.62 -15.18
C ALA A 152 1.42 2.25 -14.11
N ALA A 153 1.50 3.02 -13.03
CA ALA A 153 2.36 2.70 -11.90
C ALA A 153 1.93 1.42 -11.19
N LEU A 154 0.62 1.16 -11.10
CA LEU A 154 0.08 -0.09 -10.57
C LEU A 154 0.38 -1.28 -11.48
N ALA A 155 0.26 -1.14 -12.81
CA ALA A 155 0.66 -2.17 -13.78
C ALA A 155 2.12 -2.58 -13.61
N ARG A 156 3.03 -1.60 -13.44
CA ARG A 156 4.43 -1.85 -13.14
C ARG A 156 4.61 -2.54 -11.77
N ALA A 157 3.87 -2.10 -10.75
CA ALA A 157 3.96 -2.66 -9.41
C ALA A 157 3.58 -4.15 -9.39
N ILE A 158 2.55 -4.55 -10.15
CA ILE A 158 2.12 -5.95 -10.21
C ILE A 158 2.87 -6.79 -11.27
N ALA A 159 3.91 -6.26 -11.90
CA ALA A 159 4.61 -6.95 -13.00
C ALA A 159 5.21 -8.30 -12.58
N LEU A 160 5.75 -8.39 -11.36
CA LEU A 160 6.38 -9.61 -10.82
C LEU A 160 5.44 -10.50 -9.99
N ASP A 161 4.12 -10.32 -10.08
CA ASP A 161 3.12 -11.05 -9.30
C ASP A 161 3.43 -11.07 -7.78
N PRO A 162 3.50 -9.88 -7.14
CA PRO A 162 3.86 -9.77 -5.73
C PRO A 162 2.81 -10.43 -4.82
N GLU A 163 3.22 -10.85 -3.62
CA GLU A 163 2.30 -11.30 -2.57
C GLU A 163 1.75 -10.14 -1.73
N LEU A 164 2.53 -9.04 -1.64
CA LEU A 164 2.18 -7.82 -0.91
C LEU A 164 2.21 -6.61 -1.84
N LEU A 165 1.22 -5.73 -1.71
CA LEU A 165 1.16 -4.45 -2.40
C LEU A 165 1.06 -3.33 -1.38
N PHE A 166 2.07 -2.47 -1.33
CA PHE A 166 2.11 -1.28 -0.49
C PHE A 166 1.65 -0.06 -1.28
N LEU A 167 0.74 0.72 -0.72
CA LEU A 167 0.16 1.91 -1.34
C LEU A 167 0.34 3.10 -0.39
N ASP A 168 1.06 4.13 -0.83
CA ASP A 168 1.24 5.38 -0.08
C ASP A 168 0.38 6.47 -0.73
N GLU A 169 -0.74 6.84 -0.06
CA GLU A 169 -1.73 7.83 -0.51
C GLU A 169 -2.21 7.58 -1.97
N PRO A 170 -2.80 6.41 -2.28
CA PRO A 170 -3.08 6.03 -3.68
C PRO A 170 -4.09 6.95 -4.38
N SER A 171 -5.10 7.48 -3.68
CA SER A 171 -6.14 8.37 -4.21
C SER A 171 -5.71 9.84 -4.27
N ALA A 172 -4.56 10.19 -3.67
CA ALA A 172 -4.12 11.59 -3.61
C ALA A 172 -3.98 12.24 -4.98
N GLY A 173 -4.64 13.40 -5.15
CA GLY A 173 -4.61 14.18 -6.39
C GLY A 173 -5.51 13.65 -7.51
N LEU A 174 -6.35 12.67 -7.24
CA LEU A 174 -7.39 12.20 -8.15
C LEU A 174 -8.71 12.95 -7.93
N ASP A 175 -9.49 13.11 -8.99
CA ASP A 175 -10.90 13.48 -8.87
C ASP A 175 -11.71 12.31 -8.26
N PRO A 176 -12.92 12.56 -7.72
CA PRO A 176 -13.71 11.52 -7.04
C PRO A 176 -14.03 10.31 -7.92
N LEU A 177 -14.26 10.51 -9.21
CA LEU A 177 -14.58 9.42 -10.14
C LEU A 177 -13.36 8.52 -10.38
N ALA A 178 -12.19 9.14 -10.61
CA ALA A 178 -10.93 8.42 -10.78
C ALA A 178 -10.49 7.69 -9.50
N ALA A 179 -10.72 8.29 -8.33
CA ALA A 179 -10.47 7.66 -7.04
C ALA A 179 -11.35 6.41 -6.85
N SER A 180 -12.67 6.54 -7.07
CA SER A 180 -13.61 5.42 -6.99
C SER A 180 -13.24 4.27 -7.94
N ALA A 181 -12.86 4.60 -9.18
CA ALA A 181 -12.44 3.60 -10.15
C ALA A 181 -11.09 2.94 -9.80
N LEU A 182 -10.22 3.62 -9.05
CA LEU A 182 -8.99 3.02 -8.51
C LEU A 182 -9.31 2.08 -7.36
N ASP A 183 -10.25 2.43 -6.47
CA ASP A 183 -10.68 1.60 -5.35
C ASP A 183 -11.25 0.26 -5.84
N GLU A 184 -12.15 0.28 -6.84
CA GLU A 184 -12.70 -0.93 -7.45
C GLU A 184 -11.59 -1.78 -8.10
N LEU A 185 -10.62 -1.14 -8.76
CA LEU A 185 -9.49 -1.83 -9.35
C LEU A 185 -8.64 -2.54 -8.29
N LEU A 186 -8.38 -1.89 -7.15
CA LEU A 186 -7.61 -2.50 -6.05
C LEU A 186 -8.31 -3.74 -5.48
N LEU A 187 -9.63 -3.70 -5.30
CA LEU A 187 -10.41 -4.86 -4.85
C LEU A 187 -10.35 -6.00 -5.87
N ASN A 188 -10.53 -5.69 -7.15
CA ASN A 188 -10.44 -6.70 -8.22
C ASN A 188 -9.05 -7.35 -8.29
N LEU A 189 -7.98 -6.56 -8.15
CA LEU A 189 -6.61 -7.08 -8.13
C LEU A 189 -6.34 -7.93 -6.88
N LYS A 190 -6.84 -7.52 -5.71
CA LYS A 190 -6.76 -8.31 -4.48
C LYS A 190 -7.31 -9.72 -4.70
N GLU A 191 -8.52 -9.82 -5.26
CA GLU A 191 -9.18 -11.10 -5.50
C GLU A 191 -8.49 -11.93 -6.59
N SER A 192 -8.22 -11.31 -7.75
CA SER A 192 -7.66 -11.99 -8.92
C SER A 192 -6.23 -12.51 -8.69
N LEU A 193 -5.41 -11.72 -7.99
CA LEU A 193 -3.99 -12.02 -7.72
C LEU A 193 -3.74 -12.52 -6.29
N ARG A 194 -4.79 -12.63 -5.46
CA ARG A 194 -4.71 -13.03 -4.04
C ARG A 194 -3.74 -12.16 -3.24
N LEU A 195 -3.74 -10.86 -3.52
CA LEU A 195 -2.85 -9.90 -2.88
C LEU A 195 -3.23 -9.66 -1.42
N THR A 196 -2.23 -9.40 -0.60
CA THR A 196 -2.40 -8.64 0.63
C THR A 196 -2.05 -7.19 0.31
N ILE A 197 -2.92 -6.25 0.65
CA ILE A 197 -2.73 -4.83 0.34
C ILE A 197 -2.56 -4.06 1.64
N VAL A 198 -1.50 -3.24 1.72
CA VAL A 198 -1.25 -2.34 2.86
C VAL A 198 -1.31 -0.91 2.36
N ILE A 199 -2.25 -0.14 2.89
CA ILE A 199 -2.52 1.24 2.45
C ILE A 199 -2.13 2.20 3.58
N VAL A 200 -1.37 3.23 3.25
CA VAL A 200 -1.22 4.42 4.10
C VAL A 200 -2.07 5.52 3.51
N THR A 201 -3.03 6.04 4.28
CA THR A 201 -3.90 7.12 3.83
C THR A 201 -4.56 7.86 4.98
N HIS A 202 -5.08 9.06 4.69
CA HIS A 202 -5.98 9.83 5.55
C HIS A 202 -7.37 10.00 4.92
N ASP A 203 -7.62 9.35 3.80
CA ASP A 203 -8.88 9.39 3.04
C ASP A 203 -9.88 8.42 3.67
N LEU A 204 -10.88 8.97 4.39
CA LEU A 204 -11.91 8.19 5.06
C LEU A 204 -12.82 7.43 4.09
N ASP A 205 -13.11 7.99 2.91
CA ASP A 205 -13.93 7.33 1.88
C ASP A 205 -13.26 6.03 1.44
N LEU A 206 -11.97 6.10 1.11
CA LEU A 206 -11.18 4.93 0.73
C LEU A 206 -11.17 3.90 1.87
N LEU A 207 -10.97 4.34 3.13
CA LEU A 207 -10.95 3.44 4.28
C LEU A 207 -12.27 2.66 4.41
N TRP A 208 -13.43 3.33 4.32
CA TRP A 208 -14.74 2.69 4.42
C TRP A 208 -15.04 1.72 3.27
N ARG A 209 -14.56 2.03 2.06
CA ARG A 209 -14.91 1.26 0.85
C ARG A 209 -14.04 0.05 0.61
N VAL A 210 -12.77 0.11 1.02
CA VAL A 210 -11.77 -0.84 0.53
C VAL A 210 -11.16 -1.69 1.64
N THR A 211 -11.14 -1.20 2.90
CA THR A 211 -10.35 -1.87 3.94
C THR A 211 -11.13 -2.93 4.71
N ASP A 212 -10.45 -4.04 4.97
CA ASP A 212 -10.94 -5.06 5.89
C ASP A 212 -10.67 -4.66 7.36
N ARG A 213 -9.46 -4.12 7.63
CA ARG A 213 -9.04 -3.63 8.94
C ARG A 213 -8.17 -2.39 8.81
N VAL A 214 -8.22 -1.56 9.85
CA VAL A 214 -7.46 -0.31 9.93
C VAL A 214 -6.73 -0.23 11.26
N ALA A 215 -5.48 0.21 11.25
CA ALA A 215 -4.77 0.68 12.43
C ALA A 215 -4.78 2.20 12.46
N ILE A 216 -5.22 2.79 13.55
CA ILE A 216 -5.12 4.24 13.78
C ILE A 216 -3.84 4.53 14.53
N LEU A 217 -2.94 5.30 13.90
CA LEU A 217 -1.71 5.81 14.52
C LEU A 217 -1.96 7.19 15.13
N GLY A 218 -1.51 7.38 16.34
CA GLY A 218 -1.51 8.64 17.06
C GLY A 218 -0.63 8.53 18.30
N GLU A 219 -0.24 9.65 18.89
CA GLU A 219 0.60 9.67 20.10
C GLU A 219 1.84 8.76 20.01
N ARG A 220 2.37 8.57 18.80
CA ARG A 220 3.52 7.69 18.47
C ARG A 220 3.24 6.19 18.64
N ARG A 221 1.98 5.80 18.82
CA ARG A 221 1.54 4.41 19.08
C ARG A 221 0.39 4.02 18.17
N VAL A 222 0.05 2.74 18.19
CA VAL A 222 -1.21 2.23 17.64
C VAL A 222 -2.31 2.46 18.68
N LEU A 223 -3.28 3.33 18.38
CA LEU A 223 -4.38 3.68 19.27
C LEU A 223 -5.55 2.69 19.19
N GLY A 224 -5.65 1.98 18.07
CA GLY A 224 -6.67 0.95 17.87
C GLY A 224 -6.49 0.24 16.54
N VAL A 225 -6.92 -1.02 16.49
CA VAL A 225 -6.94 -1.84 15.28
C VAL A 225 -8.27 -2.56 15.21
N GLY A 226 -8.94 -2.49 14.07
CA GLY A 226 -10.23 -3.17 13.85
C GLY A 226 -10.83 -2.81 12.51
N THR A 227 -12.05 -3.26 12.27
CA THR A 227 -12.87 -2.80 11.16
C THR A 227 -13.23 -1.33 11.33
N MET A 228 -13.62 -0.67 10.25
CA MET A 228 -14.07 0.74 10.33
C MET A 228 -15.27 0.91 11.30
N ALA A 229 -16.18 -0.06 11.33
CA ALA A 229 -17.35 -0.05 12.23
C ALA A 229 -16.93 -0.16 13.71
N GLU A 230 -15.98 -1.04 14.05
CA GLU A 230 -15.44 -1.18 15.40
C GLU A 230 -14.71 0.08 15.86
N LEU A 231 -13.89 0.65 15.00
CA LEU A 231 -13.13 1.87 15.30
C LEU A 231 -14.03 3.11 15.45
N ALA A 232 -15.13 3.18 14.71
CA ALA A 232 -16.08 4.30 14.81
C ALA A 232 -16.76 4.39 16.19
N VAL A 233 -16.81 3.31 16.97
CA VAL A 233 -17.35 3.25 18.34
C VAL A 233 -16.28 3.07 19.40
N ALA A 234 -14.99 3.07 19.01
CA ALA A 234 -13.88 2.87 19.94
C ALA A 234 -13.86 3.93 21.06
N PRO A 235 -13.47 3.55 22.29
CA PRO A 235 -13.52 4.46 23.44
C PRO A 235 -12.42 5.55 23.40
N HIS A 236 -11.34 5.34 22.65
CA HIS A 236 -10.20 6.25 22.63
C HIS A 236 -10.58 7.63 22.03
N PRO A 237 -10.33 8.76 22.73
CA PRO A 237 -10.78 10.09 22.31
C PRO A 237 -10.32 10.48 20.90
N LEU A 238 -9.02 10.29 20.59
CA LEU A 238 -8.46 10.63 19.28
C LEU A 238 -9.02 9.74 18.15
N VAL A 239 -9.28 8.46 18.42
CA VAL A 239 -9.93 7.58 17.44
C VAL A 239 -11.35 8.09 17.18
N ARG A 240 -12.09 8.43 18.20
CA ARG A 240 -13.45 9.02 18.06
C ARG A 240 -13.42 10.32 17.28
N GLU A 241 -12.47 11.23 17.58
CA GLU A 241 -12.34 12.50 16.88
C GLU A 241 -12.08 12.29 15.38
N TYR A 242 -11.24 11.32 15.02
CA TYR A 242 -10.96 10.95 13.63
C TYR A 242 -12.24 10.58 12.86
N PHE A 243 -13.18 9.86 13.52
CA PHE A 243 -14.44 9.43 12.92
C PHE A 243 -15.61 10.41 13.09
N HIS A 244 -15.59 11.29 14.09
CA HIS A 244 -16.68 12.22 14.39
C HIS A 244 -16.49 13.63 13.83
N GLY A 245 -15.38 13.89 13.13
CA GLY A 245 -15.20 15.11 12.35
C GLY A 245 -16.31 15.28 11.29
N PRO A 246 -16.45 16.47 10.67
CA PRO A 246 -17.55 16.74 9.72
C PRO A 246 -17.65 15.73 8.58
N ARG A 247 -16.51 15.23 8.07
CA ARG A 247 -16.46 14.20 7.02
C ARG A 247 -16.81 12.82 7.55
N GLY A 248 -16.30 12.44 8.73
CA GLY A 248 -16.55 11.12 9.31
C GLY A 248 -18.01 10.85 9.66
N ARG A 249 -18.79 11.89 10.03
CA ARG A 249 -20.24 11.76 10.29
C ARG A 249 -21.02 11.40 9.02
N ILE A 250 -20.77 12.08 7.92
CA ILE A 250 -21.45 11.82 6.64
C ILE A 250 -21.20 10.39 6.17
N LEU A 251 -19.96 9.94 6.26
CA LEU A 251 -19.56 8.61 5.80
C LEU A 251 -20.09 7.49 6.70
N ARG A 252 -20.15 7.72 8.02
CA ARG A 252 -20.76 6.77 8.94
C ARG A 252 -22.25 6.58 8.67
N GLU A 253 -22.98 7.63 8.31
CA GLU A 253 -24.40 7.54 7.91
C GLU A 253 -24.55 6.80 6.57
N GLN A 254 -23.58 6.92 5.67
CA GLN A 254 -23.62 6.31 4.34
C GLN A 254 -23.19 4.83 4.35
N TYR A 255 -22.20 4.44 5.17
CA TYR A 255 -21.57 3.12 5.16
C TYR A 255 -21.71 2.32 6.47
N GLY A 256 -22.18 2.93 7.53
CA GLY A 256 -22.19 2.37 8.89
C GLY A 256 -23.47 1.58 9.28
N ASN A 257 -24.27 1.14 8.31
CA ASN A 257 -25.44 0.27 8.51
C ASN A 257 -25.06 -1.21 8.42
#